data_c9b9c17e9ad8194328e00dd81beece84
#
_entry.id   c9b9c17e9ad8194328e00dd81beece84
#
_cell.length_a   1.000
_cell.length_b   1.000
_cell.length_c   1.000
_cell.angle_alpha   90.00
_cell.angle_beta   90.00
_cell.angle_gamma   90.00
#
_symmetry.space_group_name_H-M   'P 1'
#
loop_
_entity.id
_entity.type
_entity.pdbx_description
1 polymer ?
#
loop_
_entity_poly.entity_id
_entity_poly.type
_entity_poly.pdbx_seq_one_letter_code
_entity_poly.pdbx_strand_id
1 'polypeptide(L)'
;MSNKTFHVTVPVAEQDIAADRLWQMGVEAVGLSDEVDGLIELWTSVGSTGAAIERAVAMLEPHWTWRAADVVAPDETWRDHVAPTWYRTTGVVVPAWKLGDADVGAAVHVTLIEPASSFGLGDHQTTKLTLRLLSEHLDVAEPATLLDVGCGSGVLGVLAAQRGVETIRSTDISAGAVEATQANAALNGVAGQIDVDMAMLDSIEGPFDVVVANILAPVLVALAPDLRRLTAVAGTLIISGILAENHQHVLDALAPLVVIDTVTEDGWAAISLRN
;
A
#
# COMPACT_ATOMS: atom_id res chain seq x y z
N MET A 1 1.49 -20.64 20.27
CA MET A 1 2.78 -19.98 20.58
C MET A 1 2.55 -18.52 20.20
N SER A 2 2.76 -17.56 21.10
CA SER A 2 2.53 -16.15 20.77
C SER A 2 3.61 -15.68 19.78
N ASN A 3 3.19 -15.02 18.69
CA ASN A 3 4.10 -14.32 17.81
C ASN A 3 4.91 -13.29 18.62
N LYS A 4 6.14 -13.02 18.22
CA LYS A 4 6.97 -11.98 18.81
C LYS A 4 7.14 -10.83 17.85
N THR A 5 7.01 -9.61 18.35
CA THR A 5 7.49 -8.41 17.67
C THR A 5 8.99 -8.27 17.85
N PHE A 6 9.67 -7.96 16.77
CA PHE A 6 11.09 -7.70 16.72
C PHE A 6 11.30 -6.21 16.45
N HIS A 7 11.97 -5.54 17.35
CA HIS A 7 12.19 -4.10 17.33
C HIS A 7 13.67 -3.81 17.11
N VAL A 8 13.97 -2.88 16.21
CA VAL A 8 15.33 -2.43 15.91
C VAL A 8 15.38 -0.92 16.01
N THR A 9 16.30 -0.40 16.83
CA THR A 9 16.51 1.04 16.98
C THR A 9 17.78 1.44 16.23
N VAL A 10 17.64 2.42 15.37
CA VAL A 10 18.71 2.88 14.46
C VAL A 10 18.76 4.40 14.43
N PRO A 11 19.91 5.00 14.02
CA PRO A 11 19.96 6.42 13.65
C PRO A 11 18.93 6.71 12.52
N VAL A 12 18.26 7.85 12.58
CA VAL A 12 17.28 8.25 11.54
C VAL A 12 17.87 8.21 10.14
N ALA A 13 19.15 8.60 9.98
CA ALA A 13 19.85 8.53 8.70
C ALA A 13 20.00 7.10 8.13
N GLU A 14 19.81 6.07 8.95
CA GLU A 14 19.91 4.66 8.55
C GLU A 14 18.54 3.96 8.51
N GLN A 15 17.44 4.68 8.70
CA GLN A 15 16.08 4.17 8.70
C GLN A 15 15.77 3.32 7.47
N ASP A 16 16.09 3.82 6.28
CA ASP A 16 15.77 3.13 5.02
C ASP A 16 16.57 1.84 4.86
N ILE A 17 17.84 1.84 5.33
CA ILE A 17 18.69 0.65 5.33
C ILE A 17 18.11 -0.40 6.28
N ALA A 18 17.68 0.03 7.46
CA ALA A 18 17.07 -0.86 8.45
C ALA A 18 15.74 -1.44 7.96
N ALA A 19 14.90 -0.61 7.35
CA ALA A 19 13.65 -1.07 6.75
C ALA A 19 13.90 -2.11 5.65
N ASP A 20 14.86 -1.85 4.74
CA ASP A 20 15.25 -2.79 3.67
C ASP A 20 15.73 -4.13 4.24
N ARG A 21 16.55 -4.11 5.31
CA ARG A 21 16.99 -5.33 5.99
C ARG A 21 15.84 -6.13 6.58
N LEU A 22 14.86 -5.46 7.19
CA LEU A 22 13.69 -6.12 7.72
C LEU A 22 12.82 -6.72 6.60
N TRP A 23 12.64 -6.01 5.49
CA TRP A 23 11.91 -6.53 4.32
C TRP A 23 12.59 -7.74 3.68
N GLN A 24 13.93 -7.78 3.64
CA GLN A 24 14.69 -8.94 3.15
C GLN A 24 14.48 -10.21 3.99
N MET A 25 13.96 -10.09 5.20
CA MET A 25 13.57 -11.24 6.03
C MET A 25 12.24 -11.87 5.59
N GLY A 26 11.54 -11.29 4.62
CA GLY A 26 10.23 -11.76 4.15
C GLY A 26 9.11 -11.46 5.14
N VAL A 27 9.20 -10.35 5.88
CA VAL A 27 8.17 -9.92 6.83
C VAL A 27 7.00 -9.28 6.10
N GLU A 28 5.81 -9.35 6.69
CA GLU A 28 4.56 -8.83 6.10
C GLU A 28 4.41 -7.33 6.26
N ALA A 29 5.00 -6.75 7.29
CA ALA A 29 4.93 -5.32 7.58
C ALA A 29 6.14 -4.85 8.39
N VAL A 30 6.52 -3.58 8.21
CA VAL A 30 7.49 -2.87 9.05
C VAL A 30 6.81 -1.60 9.55
N GLY A 31 6.67 -1.49 10.88
CA GLY A 31 6.19 -0.29 11.54
C GLY A 31 7.35 0.62 11.92
N LEU A 32 7.05 1.91 12.07
CA LEU A 32 8.00 2.96 12.45
C LEU A 32 7.44 3.72 13.67
N SER A 33 8.31 4.06 14.61
CA SER A 33 7.98 4.99 15.71
C SER A 33 8.22 6.44 15.28
N ASP A 34 7.85 7.38 16.16
CA ASP A 34 8.34 8.74 16.04
C ASP A 34 9.86 8.80 16.32
N GLU A 35 10.53 9.81 15.76
CA GLU A 35 11.93 10.10 16.05
C GLU A 35 12.08 10.62 17.47
N VAL A 36 13.05 10.05 18.22
CA VAL A 36 13.42 10.52 19.54
C VAL A 36 14.95 10.60 19.63
N ASP A 37 15.49 11.78 19.92
CA ASP A 37 16.94 12.03 20.07
C ASP A 37 17.80 11.57 18.88
N GLY A 38 17.31 11.71 17.63
CA GLY A 38 18.00 11.30 16.41
C GLY A 38 17.98 9.80 16.15
N LEU A 39 17.19 9.05 16.90
CA LEU A 39 16.96 7.61 16.74
C LEU A 39 15.52 7.35 16.35
N ILE A 40 15.31 6.26 15.63
CA ILE A 40 13.99 5.74 15.25
C ILE A 40 13.94 4.24 15.55
N GLU A 41 12.81 3.76 16.01
CA GLU A 41 12.57 2.33 16.21
C GLU A 41 11.71 1.79 15.06
N LEU A 42 12.22 0.74 14.39
CA LEU A 42 11.46 -0.05 13.44
C LEU A 42 11.00 -1.34 14.13
N TRP A 43 9.82 -1.82 13.81
CA TRP A 43 9.32 -3.08 14.37
C TRP A 43 8.56 -3.91 13.34
N THR A 44 8.68 -5.23 13.49
CA THR A 44 8.02 -6.19 12.62
C THR A 44 7.76 -7.51 13.35
N SER A 45 7.05 -8.43 12.72
CA SER A 45 6.88 -9.80 13.20
C SER A 45 7.83 -10.74 12.47
N VAL A 46 8.71 -11.42 13.19
CA VAL A 46 9.68 -12.38 12.61
C VAL A 46 9.34 -13.85 12.94
N GLY A 47 8.15 -14.10 13.47
CA GLY A 47 7.71 -15.41 13.93
C GLY A 47 8.03 -15.67 15.40
N SER A 48 7.59 -16.83 15.91
CA SER A 48 7.60 -17.14 17.34
C SER A 48 8.80 -17.98 17.83
N THR A 49 9.70 -18.40 16.93
CA THR A 49 10.82 -19.30 17.27
C THR A 49 12.11 -18.55 17.56
N GLY A 50 12.92 -19.04 18.52
CA GLY A 50 14.26 -18.49 18.78
C GLY A 50 15.13 -18.43 17.53
N ALA A 51 15.06 -19.46 16.67
CA ALA A 51 15.79 -19.50 15.41
C ALA A 51 15.38 -18.40 14.42
N ALA A 52 14.12 -17.94 14.43
CA ALA A 52 13.67 -16.83 13.60
C ALA A 52 14.27 -15.50 14.09
N ILE A 53 14.29 -15.29 15.41
CA ILE A 53 14.93 -14.12 16.02
C ILE A 53 16.45 -14.12 15.76
N GLU A 54 17.13 -15.27 15.90
CA GLU A 54 18.56 -15.37 15.63
C GLU A 54 18.89 -15.02 14.16
N ARG A 55 18.07 -15.47 13.21
CA ARG A 55 18.24 -15.10 11.79
C ARG A 55 18.03 -13.59 11.59
N ALA A 56 17.03 -13.01 12.24
CA ALA A 56 16.78 -11.58 12.16
C ALA A 56 17.97 -10.77 12.71
N VAL A 57 18.47 -11.13 13.87
CA VAL A 57 19.64 -10.49 14.51
C VAL A 57 20.89 -10.58 13.62
N ALA A 58 21.10 -11.70 12.94
CA ALA A 58 22.24 -11.90 12.06
C ALA A 58 22.25 -10.97 10.83
N MET A 59 21.13 -10.33 10.50
CA MET A 59 21.01 -9.38 9.39
C MET A 59 21.20 -7.92 9.81
N LEU A 60 21.30 -7.64 11.12
CA LEU A 60 21.43 -6.29 11.62
C LEU A 60 22.89 -5.79 11.56
N GLU A 61 23.05 -4.48 11.44
CA GLU A 61 24.35 -3.86 11.61
C GLU A 61 24.80 -3.92 13.09
N PRO A 62 26.10 -4.12 13.38
CA PRO A 62 26.57 -4.36 14.75
C PRO A 62 26.30 -3.23 15.75
N HIS A 63 26.06 -2.01 15.26
CA HIS A 63 25.82 -0.84 16.11
C HIS A 63 24.33 -0.56 16.33
N TRP A 64 23.44 -1.31 15.69
CA TRP A 64 22.00 -1.21 15.93
C TRP A 64 21.61 -1.95 17.21
N THR A 65 20.68 -1.40 17.92
CA THR A 65 20.11 -2.10 19.09
C THR A 65 18.81 -2.77 18.74
N TRP A 66 18.54 -3.89 19.38
CA TRP A 66 17.33 -4.64 19.13
C TRP A 66 16.71 -5.23 20.38
N ARG A 67 15.42 -5.51 20.33
CA ARG A 67 14.70 -6.27 21.35
C ARG A 67 13.61 -7.12 20.70
N ALA A 68 13.24 -8.24 21.34
CA ALA A 68 12.07 -9.02 20.97
C ALA A 68 11.08 -8.98 22.15
N ALA A 69 9.83 -8.70 21.85
CA ALA A 69 8.74 -8.66 22.81
C ALA A 69 7.64 -9.65 22.42
N ASP A 70 6.92 -10.20 23.38
CA ASP A 70 5.68 -10.91 23.06
C ASP A 70 4.71 -9.93 22.44
N VAL A 71 4.01 -10.36 21.40
CA VAL A 71 2.92 -9.56 20.83
C VAL A 71 1.89 -9.38 21.94
N VAL A 72 1.90 -8.24 22.56
CA VAL A 72 0.72 -7.75 23.29
C VAL A 72 -0.33 -7.53 22.23
N ALA A 73 -1.54 -8.05 22.41
CA ALA A 73 -2.65 -7.75 21.51
C ALA A 73 -2.61 -6.25 21.21
N PRO A 74 -2.67 -5.84 19.94
CA PRO A 74 -2.54 -4.43 19.61
C PRO A 74 -3.47 -3.65 20.53
N ASP A 75 -2.92 -2.69 21.25
CA ASP A 75 -3.75 -1.73 21.97
C ASP A 75 -4.57 -1.03 20.91
N GLU A 76 -5.87 -1.25 20.88
CA GLU A 76 -6.77 -0.68 19.85
C GLU A 76 -6.93 0.84 20.01
N THR A 77 -6.20 1.46 20.95
CA THR A 77 -6.22 2.92 21.16
C THR A 77 -5.81 3.70 19.91
N TRP A 78 -5.01 3.12 18.99
CA TRP A 78 -4.71 3.72 17.70
C TRP A 78 -5.99 3.99 16.87
N ARG A 79 -7.04 3.17 17.03
CA ARG A 79 -8.33 3.35 16.36
C ARG A 79 -8.99 4.68 16.71
N ASP A 80 -8.78 5.16 17.94
CA ASP A 80 -9.35 6.43 18.41
C ASP A 80 -8.71 7.63 17.69
N HIS A 81 -7.45 7.50 17.27
CA HIS A 81 -6.67 8.56 16.65
C HIS A 81 -6.79 8.59 15.11
N VAL A 82 -7.26 7.53 14.47
CA VAL A 82 -7.45 7.52 13.02
C VAL A 82 -8.66 8.39 12.67
N ALA A 83 -8.48 9.29 11.71
CA ALA A 83 -9.52 10.17 11.18
C ALA A 83 -9.91 9.77 9.74
N PRO A 84 -11.12 10.15 9.28
CA PRO A 84 -11.45 10.05 7.86
C PRO A 84 -10.43 10.76 7.00
N THR A 85 -10.01 10.12 5.92
CA THR A 85 -8.97 10.65 5.03
C THR A 85 -9.59 11.17 3.75
N TRP A 86 -9.52 12.49 3.58
CA TRP A 86 -9.95 13.15 2.36
C TRP A 86 -8.83 13.12 1.32
N TYR A 87 -9.08 12.51 0.16
CA TYR A 87 -8.17 12.53 -0.98
C TYR A 87 -8.59 13.55 -2.05
N ARG A 88 -9.85 14.02 -2.00
CA ARG A 88 -10.44 15.12 -2.78
C ARG A 88 -11.60 15.74 -2.00
N THR A 89 -12.10 16.89 -2.44
CA THR A 89 -13.27 17.57 -1.82
C THR A 89 -14.55 16.73 -1.84
N THR A 90 -14.65 15.75 -2.74
CA THR A 90 -15.81 14.88 -2.93
C THR A 90 -15.56 13.43 -2.57
N GLY A 91 -14.32 13.06 -2.19
CA GLY A 91 -13.93 11.69 -1.93
C GLY A 91 -13.23 11.51 -0.59
N VAL A 92 -13.70 10.57 0.22
CA VAL A 92 -13.19 10.29 1.55
C VAL A 92 -13.10 8.79 1.81
N VAL A 93 -12.01 8.37 2.42
CA VAL A 93 -11.88 7.03 3.03
C VAL A 93 -12.22 7.14 4.51
N VAL A 94 -13.13 6.32 4.97
CA VAL A 94 -13.60 6.32 6.35
C VAL A 94 -13.28 4.98 6.99
N PRO A 95 -12.60 4.95 8.14
CA PRO A 95 -12.47 3.74 8.93
C PRO A 95 -13.86 3.17 9.27
N ALA A 96 -14.07 1.88 9.02
CA ALA A 96 -15.39 1.27 9.12
C ALA A 96 -16.07 1.49 10.49
N TRP A 97 -15.29 1.45 11.56
CA TRP A 97 -15.77 1.67 12.94
C TRP A 97 -16.14 3.13 13.26
N LYS A 98 -15.78 4.08 12.39
CA LYS A 98 -16.08 5.53 12.58
C LYS A 98 -17.22 6.04 11.71
N LEU A 99 -17.86 5.18 10.92
CA LEU A 99 -18.90 5.62 9.98
C LEU A 99 -20.04 6.42 10.66
N GLY A 100 -20.43 6.01 11.88
CA GLY A 100 -21.50 6.68 12.63
C GLY A 100 -21.14 8.06 13.17
N ASP A 101 -19.84 8.31 13.39
CA ASP A 101 -19.31 9.53 14.03
C ASP A 101 -18.56 10.44 13.04
N ALA A 102 -18.31 9.95 11.81
CA ALA A 102 -17.53 10.67 10.81
C ALA A 102 -18.37 11.80 10.20
N ASP A 103 -17.85 13.01 10.27
CA ASP A 103 -18.37 14.10 9.44
C ASP A 103 -17.83 13.92 8.00
N VAL A 104 -18.65 13.28 7.18
CA VAL A 104 -18.37 13.10 5.76
C VAL A 104 -18.88 14.23 4.90
N GLY A 105 -19.54 15.24 5.51
CA GLY A 105 -19.96 16.47 4.87
C GLY A 105 -20.65 16.29 3.53
N ALA A 106 -20.10 16.90 2.49
CA ALA A 106 -20.58 16.83 1.10
C ALA A 106 -19.87 15.74 0.28
N ALA A 107 -19.28 14.72 0.90
CA ALA A 107 -18.66 13.63 0.17
C ALA A 107 -19.66 12.93 -0.74
N VAL A 108 -19.29 12.77 -2.00
CA VAL A 108 -20.06 12.01 -3.00
C VAL A 108 -19.64 10.55 -2.99
N HIS A 109 -18.35 10.32 -2.70
CA HIS A 109 -17.75 8.98 -2.65
C HIS A 109 -17.19 8.72 -1.26
N VAL A 110 -17.80 7.78 -0.56
CA VAL A 110 -17.36 7.31 0.76
C VAL A 110 -16.90 5.86 0.62
N THR A 111 -15.61 5.62 0.85
CA THR A 111 -15.04 4.27 0.84
C THR A 111 -14.77 3.84 2.28
N LEU A 112 -15.42 2.76 2.71
CA LEU A 112 -15.25 2.21 4.05
C LEU A 112 -14.10 1.22 4.08
N ILE A 113 -13.16 1.36 5.01
CA ILE A 113 -12.02 0.45 5.14
C ILE A 113 -11.87 -0.04 6.57
N GLU A 114 -11.78 -1.36 6.72
CA GLU A 114 -11.26 -2.05 7.89
C GLU A 114 -9.89 -2.61 7.50
N PRO A 115 -8.77 -2.09 8.04
CA PRO A 115 -7.43 -2.46 7.56
C PRO A 115 -7.01 -3.86 8.01
N ALA A 116 -7.66 -4.41 9.06
CA ALA A 116 -7.23 -5.63 9.71
C ALA A 116 -5.72 -5.56 10.08
N SER A 117 -4.90 -6.47 9.55
CA SER A 117 -3.43 -6.45 9.67
C SER A 117 -2.73 -5.95 8.40
N SER A 118 -3.47 -5.38 7.42
CA SER A 118 -2.92 -4.95 6.14
C SER A 118 -2.65 -3.45 6.10
N PHE A 119 -1.77 -3.03 5.18
CA PHE A 119 -1.52 -1.61 4.87
C PHE A 119 -2.69 -1.01 4.06
N GLY A 120 -2.88 0.31 4.16
CA GLY A 120 -3.80 1.03 3.26
C GLY A 120 -5.11 1.47 3.91
N LEU A 121 -5.07 1.94 5.18
CA LEU A 121 -6.18 2.68 5.81
C LEU A 121 -6.60 3.93 5.04
N GLY A 122 -5.75 4.38 4.12
CA GLY A 122 -5.94 5.63 3.38
C GLY A 122 -5.23 6.84 3.99
N ASP A 123 -4.74 6.77 5.21
CA ASP A 123 -4.10 7.88 5.94
C ASP A 123 -2.66 8.15 5.49
N HIS A 124 -1.96 7.15 4.96
CA HIS A 124 -0.61 7.34 4.44
C HIS A 124 -0.62 8.20 3.17
N GLN A 125 0.37 9.11 3.03
CA GLN A 125 0.43 10.06 1.91
C GLN A 125 0.42 9.39 0.54
N THR A 126 1.16 8.28 0.38
CA THR A 126 1.18 7.53 -0.90
C THR A 126 -0.21 7.04 -1.29
N THR A 127 -1.01 6.57 -0.32
CA THR A 127 -2.38 6.12 -0.56
C THR A 127 -3.29 7.28 -0.97
N LYS A 128 -3.20 8.43 -0.27
CA LYS A 128 -3.95 9.65 -0.64
C LYS A 128 -3.64 10.12 -2.05
N LEU A 129 -2.35 10.19 -2.39
CA LEU A 129 -1.90 10.62 -3.72
C LEU A 129 -2.37 9.65 -4.81
N THR A 130 -2.33 8.34 -4.56
CA THR A 130 -2.81 7.34 -5.52
C THR A 130 -4.33 7.42 -5.70
N LEU A 131 -5.09 7.52 -4.60
CA LEU A 131 -6.54 7.70 -4.62
C LEU A 131 -6.93 8.97 -5.40
N ARG A 132 -6.18 10.04 -5.22
CA ARG A 132 -6.39 11.30 -5.95
C ARG A 132 -6.20 11.10 -7.45
N LEU A 133 -5.04 10.59 -7.90
CA LEU A 133 -4.78 10.37 -9.33
C LEU A 133 -5.76 9.38 -9.95
N LEU A 134 -6.06 8.28 -9.25
CA LEU A 134 -7.05 7.31 -9.72
C LEU A 134 -8.43 7.96 -9.85
N SER A 135 -8.88 8.72 -8.84
CA SER A 135 -10.18 9.40 -8.90
C SER A 135 -10.24 10.44 -10.03
N GLU A 136 -9.15 11.21 -10.25
CA GLU A 136 -9.06 12.17 -11.35
C GLU A 136 -9.10 11.48 -12.72
N HIS A 137 -8.44 10.33 -12.85
CA HIS A 137 -8.51 9.52 -14.07
C HIS A 137 -9.95 9.02 -14.34
N LEU A 138 -10.63 8.51 -13.29
CA LEU A 138 -12.00 8.02 -13.38
C LEU A 138 -13.06 9.12 -13.62
N ASP A 139 -12.72 10.40 -13.43
CA ASP A 139 -13.61 11.52 -13.79
C ASP A 139 -13.66 11.77 -15.29
N VAL A 140 -12.62 11.37 -16.03
CA VAL A 140 -12.45 11.68 -17.46
C VAL A 140 -12.37 10.45 -18.35
N ALA A 141 -12.29 9.27 -17.77
CA ALA A 141 -12.22 7.99 -18.47
C ALA A 141 -13.17 6.97 -17.81
N GLU A 142 -13.71 6.08 -18.58
CA GLU A 142 -14.59 4.99 -18.14
C GLU A 142 -13.89 3.63 -18.42
N PRO A 143 -12.84 3.28 -17.67
CA PRO A 143 -12.14 2.01 -17.86
C PRO A 143 -13.04 0.84 -17.49
N ALA A 144 -13.04 -0.21 -18.30
CA ALA A 144 -13.77 -1.43 -18.00
C ALA A 144 -13.01 -2.33 -17.02
N THR A 145 -11.68 -2.29 -17.06
CA THR A 145 -10.79 -3.19 -16.31
C THR A 145 -9.71 -2.45 -15.54
N LEU A 146 -9.46 -2.93 -14.31
CA LEU A 146 -8.38 -2.42 -13.46
C LEU A 146 -7.60 -3.57 -12.82
N LEU A 147 -6.27 -3.43 -12.77
CA LEU A 147 -5.38 -4.28 -11.97
C LEU A 147 -4.82 -3.48 -10.79
N ASP A 148 -5.02 -3.99 -9.56
CA ASP A 148 -4.49 -3.44 -8.32
C ASP A 148 -3.35 -4.33 -7.80
N VAL A 149 -2.12 -3.85 -7.87
CA VAL A 149 -0.89 -4.59 -7.54
C VAL A 149 -0.40 -4.20 -6.16
N GLY A 150 -0.32 -5.18 -5.25
CA GLY A 150 -0.05 -4.92 -3.83
C GLY A 150 -1.26 -4.25 -3.19
N CYS A 151 -2.42 -4.88 -3.31
CA CYS A 151 -3.72 -4.26 -3.00
C CYS A 151 -3.92 -3.92 -1.51
N GLY A 152 -3.20 -4.59 -0.59
CA GLY A 152 -3.28 -4.34 0.84
C GLY A 152 -4.72 -4.45 1.38
N SER A 153 -5.28 -3.32 1.82
CA SER A 153 -6.68 -3.25 2.25
C SER A 153 -7.70 -3.31 1.11
N GLY A 154 -7.27 -3.20 -0.14
CA GLY A 154 -8.13 -3.11 -1.31
C GLY A 154 -8.75 -1.74 -1.57
N VAL A 155 -8.31 -0.69 -0.87
CA VAL A 155 -8.92 0.64 -0.93
C VAL A 155 -8.98 1.21 -2.36
N LEU A 156 -7.95 0.96 -3.19
CA LEU A 156 -7.88 1.43 -4.58
C LEU A 156 -8.88 0.69 -5.47
N GLY A 157 -8.90 -0.63 -5.38
CA GLY A 157 -9.87 -1.47 -6.09
C GLY A 157 -11.31 -1.19 -5.67
N VAL A 158 -11.58 -1.02 -4.38
CA VAL A 158 -12.92 -0.68 -3.87
C VAL A 158 -13.38 0.67 -4.40
N LEU A 159 -12.52 1.71 -4.35
CA LEU A 159 -12.82 3.01 -4.96
C LEU A 159 -13.16 2.85 -6.45
N ALA A 160 -12.34 2.11 -7.21
CA ALA A 160 -12.55 1.92 -8.63
C ALA A 160 -13.89 1.25 -8.93
N ALA A 161 -14.26 0.21 -8.18
CA ALA A 161 -15.55 -0.46 -8.31
C ALA A 161 -16.74 0.48 -8.00
N GLN A 162 -16.66 1.27 -6.91
CA GLN A 162 -17.66 2.28 -6.57
C GLN A 162 -17.80 3.36 -7.65
N ARG A 163 -16.74 3.59 -8.44
CA ARG A 163 -16.69 4.55 -9.57
C ARG A 163 -17.08 3.92 -10.90
N GLY A 164 -17.53 2.66 -10.93
CA GLY A 164 -18.10 2.01 -12.11
C GLY A 164 -17.14 1.16 -12.92
N VAL A 165 -15.91 0.91 -12.46
CA VAL A 165 -15.04 -0.10 -13.10
C VAL A 165 -15.69 -1.47 -12.94
N GLU A 166 -15.91 -2.17 -14.04
CA GLU A 166 -16.72 -3.39 -14.06
C GLU A 166 -15.95 -4.61 -13.53
N THR A 167 -14.66 -4.70 -13.85
CA THR A 167 -13.80 -5.84 -13.49
C THR A 167 -12.50 -5.36 -12.88
N ILE A 168 -12.28 -5.72 -11.63
CA ILE A 168 -11.06 -5.41 -10.90
C ILE A 168 -10.35 -6.72 -10.56
N ARG A 169 -9.11 -6.82 -10.98
CA ARG A 169 -8.19 -7.85 -10.56
C ARG A 169 -7.25 -7.26 -9.52
N SER A 170 -7.18 -7.86 -8.35
CA SER A 170 -6.28 -7.43 -7.27
C SER A 170 -5.34 -8.56 -6.90
N THR A 171 -4.10 -8.25 -6.56
CA THR A 171 -3.14 -9.24 -6.09
C THR A 171 -2.27 -8.67 -4.97
N ASP A 172 -1.92 -9.54 -4.03
CA ASP A 172 -0.97 -9.23 -2.96
C ASP A 172 -0.18 -10.49 -2.58
N ILE A 173 1.03 -10.33 -2.06
CA ILE A 173 1.85 -11.44 -1.57
C ILE A 173 1.42 -11.95 -0.19
N SER A 174 0.58 -11.18 0.52
CA SER A 174 0.08 -11.48 1.86
C SER A 174 -1.32 -12.06 1.80
N ALA A 175 -1.54 -13.23 2.39
CA ALA A 175 -2.88 -13.79 2.56
C ALA A 175 -3.79 -12.88 3.39
N GLY A 176 -3.23 -12.17 4.39
CA GLY A 176 -3.98 -11.20 5.19
C GLY A 176 -4.48 -10.01 4.38
N ALA A 177 -3.71 -9.54 3.37
CA ALA A 177 -4.13 -8.51 2.45
C ALA A 177 -5.27 -8.99 1.53
N VAL A 178 -5.19 -10.23 1.04
CA VAL A 178 -6.27 -10.85 0.26
C VAL A 178 -7.56 -10.93 1.06
N GLU A 179 -7.51 -11.40 2.31
CA GLU A 179 -8.65 -11.45 3.23
C GLU A 179 -9.22 -10.06 3.51
N ALA A 180 -8.35 -9.06 3.76
CA ALA A 180 -8.76 -7.67 4.00
C ALA A 180 -9.45 -7.06 2.77
N THR A 181 -8.89 -7.26 1.57
CA THR A 181 -9.49 -6.80 0.31
C THR A 181 -10.87 -7.41 0.10
N GLN A 182 -11.03 -8.72 0.32
CA GLN A 182 -12.33 -9.41 0.21
C GLN A 182 -13.36 -8.85 1.20
N ALA A 183 -12.94 -8.66 2.45
CA ALA A 183 -13.81 -8.12 3.50
C ALA A 183 -14.25 -6.68 3.18
N ASN A 184 -13.32 -5.83 2.74
CA ASN A 184 -13.62 -4.44 2.38
C ASN A 184 -14.46 -4.33 1.10
N ALA A 185 -14.25 -5.20 0.12
CA ALA A 185 -15.11 -5.29 -1.06
C ALA A 185 -16.57 -5.65 -0.67
N ALA A 186 -16.74 -6.60 0.24
CA ALA A 186 -18.05 -6.96 0.77
C ALA A 186 -18.68 -5.82 1.56
N LEU A 187 -17.91 -5.16 2.43
CA LEU A 187 -18.35 -4.03 3.25
C LEU A 187 -18.90 -2.87 2.40
N ASN A 188 -18.31 -2.63 1.24
CA ASN A 188 -18.71 -1.57 0.30
C ASN A 188 -19.71 -2.04 -0.76
N GLY A 189 -20.17 -3.31 -0.73
CA GLY A 189 -21.16 -3.85 -1.67
C GLY A 189 -20.60 -4.08 -3.10
N VAL A 190 -19.28 -4.18 -3.27
CA VAL A 190 -18.61 -4.33 -4.57
C VAL A 190 -17.87 -5.67 -4.74
N ALA A 191 -18.12 -6.64 -3.87
CA ALA A 191 -17.44 -7.95 -3.90
C ALA A 191 -17.60 -8.70 -5.24
N GLY A 192 -18.68 -8.46 -5.99
CA GLY A 192 -18.89 -9.09 -7.29
C GLY A 192 -18.00 -8.54 -8.42
N GLN A 193 -17.32 -7.42 -8.21
CA GLN A 193 -16.48 -6.75 -9.20
C GLN A 193 -14.98 -6.99 -8.95
N ILE A 194 -14.60 -7.44 -7.75
CA ILE A 194 -13.21 -7.58 -7.33
C ILE A 194 -12.84 -9.06 -7.19
N ASP A 195 -11.92 -9.50 -8.02
CA ASP A 195 -11.25 -10.80 -7.90
C ASP A 195 -9.87 -10.60 -7.31
N VAL A 196 -9.58 -11.24 -6.16
CA VAL A 196 -8.33 -11.05 -5.43
C VAL A 196 -7.72 -12.37 -4.99
N ASP A 197 -6.43 -12.52 -5.23
CA ASP A 197 -5.63 -13.65 -4.76
C ASP A 197 -4.14 -13.29 -4.61
N MET A 198 -3.30 -14.30 -4.42
CA MET A 198 -1.84 -14.19 -4.27
C MET A 198 -1.09 -14.49 -5.59
N ALA A 199 -1.73 -14.34 -6.75
CA ALA A 199 -1.09 -14.62 -8.03
C ALA A 199 0.09 -13.67 -8.30
N MET A 200 1.20 -14.24 -8.78
CA MET A 200 2.33 -13.45 -9.25
C MET A 200 1.99 -12.80 -10.59
N LEU A 201 2.52 -11.58 -10.84
CA LEU A 201 2.17 -10.81 -12.03
C LEU A 201 2.45 -11.52 -13.35
N ASP A 202 3.51 -12.35 -13.41
CA ASP A 202 3.86 -13.14 -14.60
C ASP A 202 2.77 -14.14 -15.00
N SER A 203 1.94 -14.58 -14.05
CA SER A 203 0.82 -15.50 -14.27
C SER A 203 -0.51 -14.78 -14.57
N ILE A 204 -0.58 -13.46 -14.38
CA ILE A 204 -1.80 -12.69 -14.65
C ILE A 204 -1.95 -12.44 -16.14
N GLU A 205 -3.12 -12.79 -16.66
CA GLU A 205 -3.51 -12.47 -18.02
C GLU A 205 -4.01 -11.01 -18.08
N GLY A 206 -3.72 -10.34 -19.19
CA GLY A 206 -4.10 -8.94 -19.44
C GLY A 206 -4.12 -8.63 -20.92
N PRO A 207 -4.09 -7.36 -21.35
CA PRO A 207 -3.82 -6.17 -20.53
C PRO A 207 -5.07 -5.56 -19.87
N PHE A 208 -4.85 -4.57 -19.00
CA PHE A 208 -5.88 -3.80 -18.29
C PHE A 208 -5.87 -2.34 -18.72
N ASP A 209 -7.04 -1.69 -18.70
CA ASP A 209 -7.18 -0.27 -19.05
C ASP A 209 -6.48 0.63 -18.04
N VAL A 210 -6.52 0.23 -16.76
CA VAL A 210 -5.81 0.88 -15.66
C VAL A 210 -5.04 -0.15 -14.85
N VAL A 211 -3.78 0.14 -14.56
CA VAL A 211 -2.97 -0.59 -13.59
C VAL A 211 -2.60 0.38 -12.48
N VAL A 212 -2.80 -0.02 -11.23
CA VAL A 212 -2.35 0.76 -10.06
C VAL A 212 -1.38 -0.07 -9.23
N ALA A 213 -0.31 0.57 -8.72
CA ALA A 213 0.70 -0.06 -7.88
C ALA A 213 1.23 0.95 -6.86
N ASN A 214 0.73 0.88 -5.62
CA ASN A 214 1.24 1.68 -4.51
C ASN A 214 2.17 0.81 -3.64
N ILE A 215 3.38 0.59 -4.14
CA ILE A 215 4.38 -0.31 -3.56
C ILE A 215 5.76 0.32 -3.61
N LEU A 216 6.72 -0.23 -2.86
CA LEU A 216 8.08 0.31 -2.74
C LEU A 216 8.82 0.41 -4.08
N ALA A 217 9.64 1.44 -4.25
CA ALA A 217 10.42 1.70 -5.46
C ALA A 217 11.24 0.49 -5.97
N PRO A 218 11.98 -0.26 -5.14
CA PRO A 218 12.70 -1.44 -5.59
C PRO A 218 11.80 -2.52 -6.20
N VAL A 219 10.59 -2.68 -5.64
CA VAL A 219 9.60 -3.65 -6.13
C VAL A 219 9.01 -3.18 -7.46
N LEU A 220 8.69 -1.88 -7.59
CA LEU A 220 8.26 -1.30 -8.88
C LEU A 220 9.29 -1.54 -9.99
N VAL A 221 10.58 -1.34 -9.69
CA VAL A 221 11.66 -1.60 -10.64
C VAL A 221 11.71 -3.09 -11.05
N ALA A 222 11.62 -3.99 -10.06
CA ALA A 222 11.65 -5.43 -10.32
C ALA A 222 10.43 -5.89 -11.16
N LEU A 223 9.25 -5.33 -10.90
CA LEU A 223 8.00 -5.66 -11.59
C LEU A 223 7.75 -4.85 -12.88
N ALA A 224 8.63 -3.91 -13.23
CA ALA A 224 8.43 -3.00 -14.36
C ALA A 224 8.12 -3.72 -15.70
N PRO A 225 8.75 -4.86 -16.06
CA PRO A 225 8.39 -5.60 -17.28
C PRO A 225 6.92 -6.06 -17.29
N ASP A 226 6.42 -6.57 -16.16
CA ASP A 226 5.04 -7.04 -16.06
C ASP A 226 4.05 -5.88 -15.96
N LEU A 227 4.36 -4.82 -15.21
CA LEU A 227 3.52 -3.61 -15.15
C LEU A 227 3.30 -3.02 -16.55
N ARG A 228 4.36 -2.96 -17.39
CA ARG A 228 4.24 -2.52 -18.77
C ARG A 228 3.39 -3.47 -19.63
N ARG A 229 3.63 -4.77 -19.51
CA ARG A 229 2.90 -5.82 -20.25
C ARG A 229 1.41 -5.80 -19.93
N LEU A 230 1.08 -5.56 -18.65
CA LEU A 230 -0.28 -5.59 -18.12
C LEU A 230 -1.02 -4.26 -18.33
N THR A 231 -0.34 -3.18 -18.70
CA THR A 231 -0.98 -1.91 -19.06
C THR A 231 -1.36 -1.92 -20.54
N ALA A 232 -2.63 -1.75 -20.85
CA ALA A 232 -3.14 -1.74 -22.24
C ALA A 232 -2.49 -0.64 -23.08
N VAL A 233 -2.51 -0.81 -24.41
CA VAL A 233 -2.15 0.28 -25.34
C VAL A 233 -3.12 1.44 -25.12
N ALA A 234 -2.58 2.64 -24.88
CA ALA A 234 -3.31 3.83 -24.41
C ALA A 234 -3.91 3.70 -22.99
N GLY A 235 -3.64 2.60 -22.29
CA GLY A 235 -3.98 2.41 -20.87
C GLY A 235 -3.12 3.28 -19.96
N THR A 236 -3.52 3.36 -18.71
CA THR A 236 -2.85 4.18 -17.68
C THR A 236 -2.26 3.31 -16.60
N LEU A 237 -0.97 3.55 -16.27
CA LEU A 237 -0.31 3.00 -15.08
C LEU A 237 -0.20 4.12 -14.04
N ILE A 238 -0.69 3.89 -12.83
CA ILE A 238 -0.54 4.80 -11.70
C ILE A 238 0.36 4.12 -10.66
N ILE A 239 1.49 4.75 -10.34
CA ILE A 239 2.44 4.24 -9.36
C ILE A 239 2.59 5.21 -8.18
N SER A 240 2.86 4.67 -7.00
CA SER A 240 3.24 5.41 -5.80
C SER A 240 4.05 4.50 -4.85
N GLY A 241 4.34 4.98 -3.63
CA GLY A 241 5.28 4.32 -2.72
C GLY A 241 6.73 4.72 -3.02
N ILE A 242 6.90 5.88 -3.65
CA ILE A 242 8.18 6.42 -4.12
C ILE A 242 8.43 7.82 -3.58
N LEU A 243 9.69 8.14 -3.32
CA LEU A 243 10.10 9.46 -2.85
C LEU A 243 10.07 10.48 -4.01
N ALA A 244 9.57 11.69 -3.72
CA ALA A 244 9.47 12.76 -4.70
C ALA A 244 10.83 13.17 -5.30
N GLU A 245 11.90 13.12 -4.52
CA GLU A 245 13.25 13.51 -4.95
C GLU A 245 14.05 12.37 -5.57
N ASN A 246 13.62 11.11 -5.46
CA ASN A 246 14.42 9.95 -5.87
C ASN A 246 13.58 8.88 -6.60
N HIS A 247 12.84 9.24 -7.64
CA HIS A 247 12.02 8.29 -8.40
C HIS A 247 12.46 8.08 -9.86
N GLN A 248 13.51 8.79 -10.33
CA GLN A 248 13.91 8.71 -11.74
C GLN A 248 14.28 7.28 -12.17
N HIS A 249 14.94 6.51 -11.32
CA HIS A 249 15.30 5.11 -11.61
C HIS A 249 14.06 4.20 -11.81
N VAL A 250 12.92 4.53 -11.17
CA VAL A 250 11.64 3.83 -11.40
C VAL A 250 11.09 4.19 -12.78
N LEU A 251 11.11 5.47 -13.15
CA LEU A 251 10.68 5.91 -14.48
C LEU A 251 11.54 5.31 -15.60
N ASP A 252 12.86 5.23 -15.39
CA ASP A 252 13.78 4.60 -16.35
C ASP A 252 13.45 3.11 -16.55
N ALA A 253 13.10 2.39 -15.48
CA ALA A 253 12.68 0.99 -15.57
C ALA A 253 11.32 0.82 -16.27
N LEU A 254 10.42 1.79 -16.14
CA LEU A 254 9.11 1.78 -16.77
C LEU A 254 9.11 2.29 -18.21
N ALA A 255 10.23 2.78 -18.76
CA ALA A 255 10.30 3.16 -20.16
C ALA A 255 9.85 1.99 -21.08
N PRO A 256 9.08 2.22 -22.16
CA PRO A 256 8.82 3.51 -22.82
C PRO A 256 7.56 4.25 -22.35
N LEU A 257 6.93 3.88 -21.22
CA LEU A 257 5.74 4.59 -20.75
C LEU A 257 6.05 6.07 -20.53
N VAL A 258 5.11 6.94 -20.86
CA VAL A 258 5.27 8.40 -20.80
C VAL A 258 4.53 8.95 -19.60
N VAL A 259 5.22 9.75 -18.78
CA VAL A 259 4.59 10.45 -17.63
C VAL A 259 3.51 11.41 -18.15
N ILE A 260 2.30 11.29 -17.59
CA ILE A 260 1.17 12.18 -17.87
C ILE A 260 1.04 13.23 -16.79
N ASP A 261 1.12 12.77 -15.52
CA ASP A 261 0.95 13.64 -14.35
C ASP A 261 1.80 13.14 -13.18
N THR A 262 2.18 14.08 -12.31
CA THR A 262 2.94 13.81 -11.09
C THR A 262 2.39 14.67 -9.97
N VAL A 263 1.95 14.04 -8.90
CA VAL A 263 1.54 14.72 -7.68
C VAL A 263 2.47 14.37 -6.54
N THR A 264 2.81 15.36 -5.72
CA THR A 264 3.73 15.19 -4.60
C THR A 264 3.17 15.84 -3.34
N GLU A 265 3.37 15.20 -2.20
CA GLU A 265 3.03 15.73 -0.89
C GLU A 265 3.91 15.07 0.17
N ASP A 266 4.42 15.85 1.12
CA ASP A 266 5.24 15.40 2.26
C ASP A 266 6.40 14.46 1.87
N GLY A 267 7.12 14.79 0.78
CA GLY A 267 8.26 14.02 0.30
C GLY A 267 7.92 12.76 -0.52
N TRP A 268 6.63 12.44 -0.70
CA TRP A 268 6.16 11.30 -1.50
C TRP A 268 5.63 11.75 -2.85
N ALA A 269 5.66 10.82 -3.80
CA ALA A 269 5.10 11.03 -5.14
C ALA A 269 4.13 9.93 -5.54
N ALA A 270 3.12 10.32 -6.32
CA ALA A 270 2.37 9.40 -7.18
C ALA A 270 2.44 9.93 -8.62
N ILE A 271 2.59 9.02 -9.55
CA ILE A 271 2.83 9.33 -10.97
C ILE A 271 1.87 8.51 -11.82
N SER A 272 1.18 9.16 -12.75
CA SER A 272 0.45 8.50 -13.82
C SER A 272 1.25 8.47 -15.10
N LEU A 273 1.31 7.29 -15.74
CA LEU A 273 2.01 7.04 -16.98
C LEU A 273 1.04 6.45 -18.01
N ARG A 274 1.32 6.67 -19.28
CA ARG A 274 0.55 6.11 -20.39
C ARG A 274 1.43 5.20 -21.24
N ASN A 275 0.83 4.09 -21.69
CA ASN A 275 1.46 3.16 -22.61
C ASN A 275 1.27 3.63 -24.08
#